data_0a2be7295dce6b84584f0f63efa3f065
#
_entry.id   0a2be7295dce6b84584f0f63efa3f065
#
_cell.length_a   1.000
_cell.length_b   1.000
_cell.length_c   1.000
_cell.angle_alpha   90.00
_cell.angle_beta   90.00
_cell.angle_gamma   90.00
#
_symmetry.space_group_name_H-M   'P 1'
#
loop_
_entity.id
_entity.type
_entity.pdbx_description
1 polymer ?
#
loop_
_entity_poly.entity_id
_entity_poly.type
_entity_poly.pdbx_seq_one_letter_code
_entity_poly.pdbx_strand_id
1 'polypeptide(L)'
;LEDDCLPDASFFTFCEELLNYYKDDTSVMHIGGTNSQFGRKRGNASYYFSKYPHIWGWATWKRAWQQFQFSFSKDDNDALPSIFEDYRFSLAEKEYWKNHWNLIKDGERKDIWDIQWTFSCWLNRGITIVPNQNLISNIGFHADATHTLAADSALANLSLHSIRNIDHPEKKEIDLQADDFTFRKYNLMEPPLAQKIKSWISGKIPAPLRVFIKKLLP
;
A
#
# COMPACT_ATOMS: atom_id res chain seq x y z
N LEU A 1 -7.72 -11.60 6.16
CA LEU A 1 -7.21 -12.23 4.94
C LEU A 1 -8.29 -12.15 3.87
N GLU A 2 -7.90 -11.84 2.64
CA GLU A 2 -8.73 -11.95 1.45
C GLU A 2 -8.55 -13.36 0.86
N ASP A 3 -9.45 -13.79 0.00
CA ASP A 3 -9.50 -15.14 -0.58
C ASP A 3 -8.35 -15.45 -1.54
N ASP A 4 -7.69 -14.41 -2.05
CA ASP A 4 -6.49 -14.49 -2.89
C ASP A 4 -5.17 -14.33 -2.10
N CYS A 5 -5.23 -14.18 -0.79
CA CYS A 5 -4.07 -14.05 0.09
C CYS A 5 -3.66 -15.40 0.69
N LEU A 6 -2.52 -15.94 0.25
CA LEU A 6 -1.92 -17.16 0.78
C LEU A 6 -0.90 -16.81 1.88
N PRO A 7 -1.17 -17.11 3.16
CA PRO A 7 -0.25 -16.82 4.25
C PRO A 7 0.77 -17.94 4.48
N ASP A 8 1.98 -17.59 4.91
CA ASP A 8 2.84 -18.49 5.67
C ASP A 8 2.23 -18.72 7.07
N ALA A 9 2.40 -19.92 7.63
CA ALA A 9 1.84 -20.24 8.96
C ALA A 9 2.33 -19.30 10.07
N SER A 10 3.56 -18.78 9.96
CA SER A 10 4.12 -17.83 10.92
C SER A 10 3.47 -16.45 10.89
N PHE A 11 2.69 -16.12 9.85
CA PHE A 11 1.91 -14.89 9.81
C PHE A 11 0.96 -14.76 11.00
N PHE A 12 0.29 -15.83 11.38
CA PHE A 12 -0.67 -15.79 12.48
C PHE A 12 0.03 -15.56 13.82
N THR A 13 1.15 -16.25 14.09
CA THR A 13 1.95 -16.04 15.29
C THR A 13 2.55 -14.62 15.33
N PHE A 14 3.02 -14.11 14.18
CA PHE A 14 3.52 -12.75 14.04
C PHE A 14 2.44 -11.72 14.39
N CYS A 15 1.23 -11.89 13.87
CA CYS A 15 0.12 -11.01 14.21
C CYS A 15 -0.27 -11.10 15.68
N GLU A 16 -0.39 -12.31 16.24
CA GLU A 16 -0.78 -12.52 17.64
C GLU A 16 0.20 -11.85 18.61
N GLU A 17 1.51 -12.07 18.41
CA GLU A 17 2.54 -11.48 19.25
C GLU A 17 2.53 -9.96 19.19
N LEU A 18 2.45 -9.38 17.99
CA LEU A 18 2.45 -7.94 17.81
C LEU A 18 1.15 -7.28 18.26
N LEU A 19 0.01 -7.95 18.10
CA LEU A 19 -1.26 -7.49 18.66
C LEU A 19 -1.19 -7.40 20.19
N ASN A 20 -0.55 -8.36 20.83
CA ASN A 20 -0.34 -8.35 22.27
C ASN A 20 0.70 -7.30 22.70
N TYR A 21 1.83 -7.22 21.99
CA TYR A 21 2.93 -6.31 22.33
C TYR A 21 2.51 -4.83 22.22
N TYR A 22 1.78 -4.45 21.17
CA TYR A 22 1.34 -3.07 20.91
C TYR A 22 -0.11 -2.80 21.31
N LYS A 23 -0.74 -3.64 22.13
CA LYS A 23 -2.17 -3.50 22.50
C LYS A 23 -2.54 -2.13 23.06
N ASP A 24 -1.64 -1.53 23.85
CA ASP A 24 -1.84 -0.25 24.53
C ASP A 24 -1.19 0.94 23.77
N ASP A 25 -0.45 0.67 22.70
CA ASP A 25 0.17 1.71 21.87
C ASP A 25 -0.76 2.16 20.74
N THR A 26 -1.45 3.26 20.98
CA THR A 26 -2.44 3.79 20.02
C THR A 26 -1.83 4.34 18.73
N SER A 27 -0.53 4.61 18.70
CA SER A 27 0.16 5.06 17.50
C SER A 27 0.39 3.93 16.50
N VAL A 28 0.37 2.66 16.92
CA VAL A 28 0.43 1.50 16.01
C VAL A 28 -1.00 1.10 15.67
N MET A 29 -1.38 1.23 14.42
CA MET A 29 -2.75 0.99 13.97
C MET A 29 -2.90 -0.21 13.03
N HIS A 30 -1.83 -0.67 12.41
CA HIS A 30 -1.89 -1.72 11.39
C HIS A 30 -0.67 -2.63 11.46
N ILE A 31 -0.89 -3.92 11.25
CA ILE A 31 0.15 -4.94 11.11
C ILE A 31 -0.05 -5.57 9.73
N GLY A 32 0.85 -5.30 8.79
CA GLY A 32 0.85 -5.92 7.47
C GLY A 32 1.58 -7.25 7.46
N GLY A 33 1.21 -8.15 6.55
CA GLY A 33 1.90 -9.42 6.31
C GLY A 33 2.76 -9.40 5.05
N THR A 34 2.49 -8.49 4.13
CA THR A 34 3.20 -8.39 2.86
C THR A 34 4.45 -7.52 2.98
N ASN A 35 5.56 -8.01 2.42
CA ASN A 35 6.79 -7.26 2.26
C ASN A 35 7.13 -7.09 0.79
N SER A 36 7.10 -5.87 0.29
CA SER A 36 7.43 -5.51 -1.09
C SER A 36 8.83 -4.94 -1.26
N GLN A 37 9.73 -5.21 -0.30
CA GLN A 37 11.12 -4.75 -0.39
C GLN A 37 12.01 -5.65 -1.27
N PHE A 38 11.47 -6.75 -1.82
CA PHE A 38 12.16 -7.66 -2.74
C PHE A 38 13.50 -8.15 -2.19
N GLY A 39 13.49 -8.67 -0.95
CA GLY A 39 14.66 -9.20 -0.28
C GLY A 39 15.55 -8.17 0.41
N ARG A 40 15.21 -6.88 0.36
CA ARG A 40 15.93 -5.84 1.11
C ARG A 40 15.49 -5.85 2.56
N LYS A 41 16.38 -6.19 3.46
CA LYS A 41 16.13 -6.11 4.91
C LYS A 41 16.22 -4.66 5.38
N ARG A 42 15.29 -4.25 6.25
CA ARG A 42 15.23 -2.93 6.87
C ARG A 42 15.58 -3.03 8.35
N GLY A 43 16.69 -2.42 8.73
CA GLY A 43 17.21 -2.56 10.10
C GLY A 43 17.61 -3.99 10.44
N ASN A 44 17.75 -4.28 11.75
CA ASN A 44 18.18 -5.59 12.26
C ASN A 44 17.06 -6.42 12.86
N ALA A 45 15.90 -5.81 13.15
CA ALA A 45 14.74 -6.45 13.75
C ALA A 45 13.96 -7.33 12.77
N SER A 46 12.94 -8.02 13.25
CA SER A 46 12.06 -8.87 12.42
C SER A 46 11.10 -8.05 11.55
N TYR A 47 10.89 -6.77 11.85
CA TYR A 47 10.00 -5.86 11.15
C TYR A 47 10.52 -4.41 11.26
N TYR A 48 9.88 -3.52 10.52
CA TYR A 48 10.11 -2.08 10.54
C TYR A 48 8.78 -1.33 10.55
N PHE A 49 8.82 0.00 10.78
CA PHE A 49 7.63 0.84 10.73
C PHE A 49 7.53 1.59 9.42
N SER A 50 6.31 1.70 8.93
CA SER A 50 5.93 2.35 7.68
C SER A 50 4.76 3.31 7.92
N LYS A 51 4.62 4.31 7.07
CA LYS A 51 3.41 5.12 6.99
C LYS A 51 2.32 4.45 6.14
N TYR A 52 2.64 3.40 5.38
CA TYR A 52 1.71 2.75 4.46
C TYR A 52 1.10 1.47 5.04
N PRO A 53 -0.21 1.40 5.23
CA PRO A 53 -0.90 0.14 5.43
C PRO A 53 -0.79 -0.76 4.19
N HIS A 54 -0.35 -2.00 4.39
CA HIS A 54 -0.30 -3.03 3.37
C HIS A 54 -1.44 -4.02 3.63
N ILE A 55 -2.43 -4.06 2.74
CA ILE A 55 -3.71 -4.74 2.97
C ILE A 55 -3.72 -6.23 2.62
N TRP A 56 -2.72 -6.75 1.91
CA TRP A 56 -2.66 -8.18 1.61
C TRP A 56 -2.21 -8.95 2.84
N GLY A 57 -3.20 -9.54 3.55
CA GLY A 57 -3.01 -10.17 4.84
C GLY A 57 -2.54 -9.17 5.90
N TRP A 58 -3.43 -8.86 6.81
CA TRP A 58 -3.16 -7.84 7.83
C TRP A 58 -3.96 -8.08 9.11
N ALA A 59 -3.55 -7.43 10.17
CA ALA A 59 -4.25 -7.41 11.43
C ALA A 59 -4.32 -5.98 12.00
N THR A 60 -5.30 -5.75 12.86
CA THR A 60 -5.48 -4.49 13.56
C THR A 60 -6.22 -4.70 14.88
N TRP A 61 -6.33 -3.68 15.69
CA TRP A 61 -7.05 -3.67 16.95
C TRP A 61 -8.44 -3.06 16.78
N LYS A 62 -9.39 -3.51 17.61
CA LYS A 62 -10.72 -2.88 17.66
C LYS A 62 -10.64 -1.36 17.85
N ARG A 63 -9.72 -0.88 18.72
CA ARG A 63 -9.48 0.55 18.96
C ARG A 63 -9.09 1.32 17.70
N ALA A 64 -8.27 0.71 16.85
CA ALA A 64 -7.81 1.32 15.61
C ALA A 64 -8.89 1.25 14.53
N TRP A 65 -9.57 0.10 14.38
CA TRP A 65 -10.66 -0.05 13.42
C TRP A 65 -11.85 0.87 13.70
N GLN A 66 -12.09 1.22 14.96
CA GLN A 66 -13.12 2.20 15.34
C GLN A 66 -12.83 3.62 14.81
N GLN A 67 -11.61 3.90 14.37
CA GLN A 67 -11.22 5.16 13.72
C GLN A 67 -11.41 5.13 12.19
N PHE A 68 -11.88 4.03 11.63
CA PHE A 68 -12.13 3.93 10.20
C PHE A 68 -13.21 4.91 9.77
N GLN A 69 -12.90 5.72 8.75
CA GLN A 69 -13.83 6.67 8.14
C GLN A 69 -14.08 6.29 6.69
N PHE A 70 -15.33 6.11 6.33
CA PHE A 70 -15.73 5.84 4.95
C PHE A 70 -15.79 7.12 4.10
N SER A 71 -16.06 8.26 4.74
CA SER A 71 -16.10 9.60 4.14
C SER A 71 -15.37 10.59 5.03
N PHE A 72 -14.83 11.63 4.44
CA PHE A 72 -14.00 12.62 5.12
C PHE A 72 -14.68 14.00 5.14
N SER A 73 -14.52 14.70 6.27
CA SER A 73 -15.06 16.03 6.51
C SER A 73 -14.17 17.13 5.90
N LYS A 74 -14.63 18.37 6.02
CA LYS A 74 -13.79 19.53 5.68
C LYS A 74 -12.59 19.65 6.60
N ASP A 75 -12.78 19.39 7.90
CA ASP A 75 -11.69 19.47 8.89
C ASP A 75 -10.59 18.42 8.60
N ASP A 76 -10.98 17.21 8.16
CA ASP A 76 -10.02 16.19 7.72
C ASP A 76 -9.21 16.67 6.50
N ASN A 77 -9.85 17.38 5.56
CA ASN A 77 -9.15 17.96 4.42
C ASN A 77 -8.16 19.04 4.84
N ASP A 78 -8.52 19.88 5.79
CA ASP A 78 -7.67 20.96 6.31
C ASP A 78 -6.48 20.40 7.12
N ALA A 79 -6.58 19.17 7.64
CA ALA A 79 -5.50 18.48 8.34
C ALA A 79 -4.44 17.87 7.41
N LEU A 80 -4.77 17.58 6.13
CA LEU A 80 -3.86 16.89 5.20
C LEU A 80 -2.47 17.52 5.05
N PRO A 81 -2.31 18.86 4.93
CA PRO A 81 -0.98 19.46 4.79
C PRO A 81 -0.07 19.12 5.97
N SER A 82 -0.59 19.20 7.21
CA SER A 82 0.18 18.86 8.42
C SER A 82 0.52 17.37 8.47
N ILE A 83 -0.39 16.50 8.07
CA ILE A 83 -0.17 15.06 7.97
C ILE A 83 0.99 14.77 7.00
N PHE A 84 0.98 15.37 5.83
CA PHE A 84 2.04 15.17 4.85
C PHE A 84 3.41 15.64 5.34
N GLU A 85 3.46 16.68 6.14
CA GLU A 85 4.72 17.14 6.77
C GLU A 85 5.18 16.17 7.88
N ASP A 86 4.27 15.76 8.77
CA ASP A 86 4.58 14.86 9.89
C ASP A 86 5.16 13.53 9.39
N TYR A 87 4.59 12.97 8.32
CA TYR A 87 5.07 11.74 7.69
C TYR A 87 6.17 11.96 6.65
N ARG A 88 6.63 13.18 6.46
CA ARG A 88 7.70 13.54 5.51
C ARG A 88 7.44 13.05 4.09
N PHE A 89 6.23 13.29 3.59
CA PHE A 89 5.88 12.94 2.21
C PHE A 89 6.69 13.75 1.20
N SER A 90 7.24 13.09 0.19
CA SER A 90 7.81 13.75 -0.99
C SER A 90 6.73 14.48 -1.80
N LEU A 91 7.13 15.37 -2.71
CA LEU A 91 6.19 16.06 -3.59
C LEU A 91 5.36 15.09 -4.43
N ALA A 92 5.98 14.03 -4.96
CA ALA A 92 5.28 13.02 -5.76
C ALA A 92 4.25 12.24 -4.94
N GLU A 93 4.57 11.89 -3.68
CA GLU A 93 3.63 11.25 -2.78
C GLU A 93 2.46 12.18 -2.44
N LYS A 94 2.74 13.46 -2.13
CA LYS A 94 1.70 14.47 -1.83
C LYS A 94 0.72 14.61 -2.99
N GLU A 95 1.22 14.70 -4.23
CA GLU A 95 0.39 14.80 -5.42
C GLU A 95 -0.46 13.54 -5.62
N TYR A 96 0.16 12.37 -5.54
CA TYR A 96 -0.52 11.09 -5.69
C TYR A 96 -1.66 10.92 -4.68
N TRP A 97 -1.37 11.09 -3.39
CA TRP A 97 -2.35 10.90 -2.33
C TRP A 97 -3.41 11.99 -2.28
N LYS A 98 -3.08 13.22 -2.65
CA LYS A 98 -4.07 14.29 -2.81
C LYS A 98 -5.08 13.98 -3.93
N ASN A 99 -4.64 13.37 -5.02
CA ASN A 99 -5.53 12.93 -6.09
C ASN A 99 -6.49 11.85 -5.59
N HIS A 100 -6.01 10.85 -4.85
CA HIS A 100 -6.86 9.82 -4.24
C HIS A 100 -7.85 10.41 -3.24
N TRP A 101 -7.40 11.34 -2.41
CA TRP A 101 -8.27 12.05 -1.49
C TRP A 101 -9.43 12.74 -2.20
N ASN A 102 -9.15 13.47 -3.26
CA ASN A 102 -10.17 14.16 -4.05
C ASN A 102 -11.18 13.17 -4.66
N LEU A 103 -10.72 12.06 -5.23
CA LEU A 103 -11.60 11.02 -5.80
C LEU A 103 -12.57 10.44 -4.75
N ILE A 104 -12.11 10.23 -3.51
CA ILE A 104 -12.98 9.78 -2.42
C ILE A 104 -13.98 10.87 -2.04
N LYS A 105 -13.49 12.11 -1.83
CA LYS A 105 -14.33 13.25 -1.45
C LYS A 105 -15.43 13.53 -2.47
N ASP A 106 -15.10 13.44 -3.77
CA ASP A 106 -16.05 13.67 -4.85
C ASP A 106 -16.98 12.46 -5.11
N GLY A 107 -16.80 11.37 -4.34
CA GLY A 107 -17.66 10.18 -4.39
C GLY A 107 -17.41 9.29 -5.61
N GLU A 108 -16.30 9.48 -6.32
CA GLU A 108 -15.94 8.69 -7.49
C GLU A 108 -15.34 7.31 -7.11
N ARG A 109 -14.87 7.16 -5.87
CA ARG A 109 -14.33 5.91 -5.32
C ARG A 109 -15.03 5.50 -4.02
N LYS A 110 -16.17 4.83 -4.17
CA LYS A 110 -16.96 4.32 -3.04
C LYS A 110 -16.73 2.83 -2.75
N ASP A 111 -16.07 2.13 -3.63
CA ASP A 111 -15.88 0.68 -3.66
C ASP A 111 -14.52 0.22 -3.10
N ILE A 112 -13.67 1.14 -2.69
CA ILE A 112 -12.31 0.88 -2.23
C ILE A 112 -12.16 1.30 -0.77
N TRP A 113 -12.18 0.37 0.15
CA TRP A 113 -12.06 0.60 1.60
C TRP A 113 -10.61 0.82 2.06
N ASP A 114 -9.65 0.30 1.33
CA ASP A 114 -8.22 0.29 1.67
C ASP A 114 -7.59 1.68 1.66
N ILE A 115 -7.96 2.52 0.70
CA ILE A 115 -7.53 3.92 0.65
C ILE A 115 -8.14 4.71 1.79
N GLN A 116 -9.43 4.51 2.12
CA GLN A 116 -10.07 5.11 3.29
C GLN A 116 -9.38 4.68 4.58
N TRP A 117 -8.99 3.40 4.70
CA TRP A 117 -8.23 2.93 5.84
C TRP A 117 -6.87 3.62 5.96
N THR A 118 -6.18 3.77 4.85
CA THR A 118 -4.89 4.48 4.78
C THR A 118 -5.03 5.91 5.31
N PHE A 119 -6.01 6.67 4.83
CA PHE A 119 -6.26 8.02 5.32
C PHE A 119 -6.73 8.04 6.78
N SER A 120 -7.55 7.09 7.20
CA SER A 120 -7.97 6.97 8.60
C SER A 120 -6.78 6.75 9.53
N CYS A 121 -5.82 5.91 9.15
CA CYS A 121 -4.57 5.75 9.88
C CYS A 121 -3.80 7.08 9.98
N TRP A 122 -3.62 7.79 8.88
CA TRP A 122 -2.87 9.05 8.87
C TRP A 122 -3.54 10.18 9.65
N LEU A 123 -4.86 10.31 9.57
CA LEU A 123 -5.64 11.28 10.36
C LEU A 123 -5.43 11.06 11.87
N ASN A 124 -5.24 9.82 12.28
CA ASN A 124 -4.96 9.44 13.66
C ASN A 124 -3.45 9.32 13.99
N ARG A 125 -2.55 9.79 13.12
CA ARG A 125 -1.10 9.68 13.28
C ARG A 125 -0.61 8.24 13.48
N GLY A 126 -1.35 7.28 12.90
CA GLY A 126 -1.09 5.87 13.00
C GLY A 126 0.05 5.40 12.09
N ILE A 127 0.88 4.51 12.62
CA ILE A 127 1.94 3.84 11.86
C ILE A 127 1.61 2.35 11.66
N THR A 128 2.25 1.78 10.67
CA THR A 128 2.10 0.39 10.25
C THR A 128 3.35 -0.41 10.60
N ILE A 129 3.17 -1.65 11.04
CA ILE A 129 4.23 -2.65 11.12
C ILE A 129 4.31 -3.42 9.81
N VAL A 130 5.50 -3.55 9.25
CA VAL A 130 5.78 -4.34 8.03
C VAL A 130 6.87 -5.37 8.34
N PRO A 131 6.64 -6.67 8.14
CA PRO A 131 7.64 -7.71 8.41
C PRO A 131 8.83 -7.58 7.45
N ASN A 132 10.05 -7.92 7.90
CA ASN A 132 11.23 -7.96 7.05
C ASN A 132 11.27 -9.20 6.13
N GLN A 133 10.42 -10.18 6.41
CA GLN A 133 10.19 -11.36 5.56
C GLN A 133 8.77 -11.26 4.99
N ASN A 134 8.58 -11.64 3.72
CA ASN A 134 7.24 -11.66 3.16
C ASN A 134 6.45 -12.85 3.70
N LEU A 135 5.35 -12.60 4.39
CA LEU A 135 4.51 -13.61 5.02
C LEU A 135 3.22 -13.89 4.23
N ILE A 136 2.94 -13.10 3.20
CA ILE A 136 1.72 -13.22 2.38
C ILE A 136 2.09 -13.22 0.90
N SER A 137 1.58 -14.21 0.17
CA SER A 137 1.60 -14.22 -1.29
C SER A 137 0.19 -13.92 -1.80
N ASN A 138 0.05 -12.94 -2.68
CA ASN A 138 -1.21 -12.70 -3.38
C ASN A 138 -1.21 -13.53 -4.68
N ILE A 139 -2.19 -14.43 -4.81
CA ILE A 139 -2.37 -15.32 -5.95
C ILE A 139 -3.48 -14.85 -6.92
N GLY A 140 -4.09 -13.69 -6.64
CA GLY A 140 -5.21 -13.11 -7.41
C GLY A 140 -4.79 -12.43 -8.73
N PHE A 141 -3.53 -12.53 -9.13
CA PHE A 141 -3.01 -11.94 -10.38
C PHE A 141 -3.31 -12.83 -11.60
N HIS A 142 -4.56 -12.88 -12.02
CA HIS A 142 -5.00 -13.63 -13.19
C HIS A 142 -6.01 -12.82 -14.01
N ALA A 143 -6.31 -13.28 -15.23
CA ALA A 143 -7.11 -12.55 -16.21
C ALA A 143 -8.56 -12.23 -15.74
N ASP A 144 -9.08 -13.00 -14.80
CA ASP A 144 -10.45 -12.87 -14.28
C ASP A 144 -10.49 -12.10 -12.94
N ALA A 145 -9.37 -11.53 -12.50
CA ALA A 145 -9.31 -10.79 -11.23
C ALA A 145 -10.06 -9.45 -11.33
N THR A 146 -10.82 -9.10 -10.31
CA THR A 146 -11.66 -7.88 -10.26
C THR A 146 -10.85 -6.59 -10.33
N HIS A 147 -9.60 -6.61 -9.83
CA HIS A 147 -8.67 -5.48 -9.80
C HIS A 147 -7.31 -5.89 -10.38
N THR A 148 -7.30 -6.32 -11.63
CA THR A 148 -6.14 -6.91 -12.31
C THR A 148 -4.95 -5.95 -12.34
N LEU A 149 -4.03 -6.12 -11.41
CA LEU A 149 -2.63 -5.81 -11.67
C LEU A 149 -2.15 -6.84 -12.70
N ALA A 150 -1.39 -6.40 -13.71
CA ALA A 150 -0.97 -7.28 -14.79
C ALA A 150 -0.33 -8.57 -14.24
N ALA A 151 -0.60 -9.72 -14.87
CA ALA A 151 -0.07 -11.01 -14.42
C ALA A 151 1.47 -11.08 -14.36
N ASP A 152 2.15 -10.14 -15.02
CA ASP A 152 3.59 -9.92 -15.00
C ASP A 152 4.06 -8.93 -13.90
N SER A 153 3.16 -8.53 -13.00
CA SER A 153 3.51 -7.67 -11.87
C SER A 153 4.58 -8.33 -11.01
N ALA A 154 5.62 -7.57 -10.66
CA ALA A 154 6.63 -8.02 -9.70
C ALA A 154 6.06 -8.33 -8.30
N LEU A 155 4.82 -7.91 -8.02
CA LEU A 155 4.10 -8.16 -6.78
C LEU A 155 3.29 -9.47 -6.81
N ALA A 156 3.11 -10.05 -8.01
CA ALA A 156 2.40 -11.30 -8.16
C ALA A 156 3.22 -12.45 -7.55
N ASN A 157 2.56 -13.30 -6.80
CA ASN A 157 3.17 -14.53 -6.25
C ASN A 157 4.50 -14.31 -5.51
N LEU A 158 4.59 -13.25 -4.70
CA LEU A 158 5.78 -13.01 -3.87
C LEU A 158 6.09 -14.25 -3.03
N SER A 159 7.37 -14.66 -3.02
CA SER A 159 7.82 -15.82 -2.25
C SER A 159 7.50 -15.67 -0.78
N LEU A 160 6.95 -16.72 -0.18
CA LEU A 160 6.70 -16.80 1.25
C LEU A 160 7.98 -17.13 2.01
N HIS A 161 8.12 -16.52 3.18
CA HIS A 161 9.19 -16.79 4.13
C HIS A 161 8.59 -16.90 5.52
N SER A 162 9.28 -17.62 6.42
CA SER A 162 8.82 -17.81 7.80
C SER A 162 9.60 -16.92 8.76
N ILE A 163 8.91 -16.38 9.76
CA ILE A 163 9.52 -15.74 10.94
C ILE A 163 9.34 -16.69 12.14
N ARG A 164 10.44 -17.10 12.76
CA ARG A 164 10.42 -18.01 13.94
C ARG A 164 10.47 -17.25 15.25
N ASN A 165 11.37 -16.27 15.33
CA ASN A 165 11.54 -15.42 16.51
C ASN A 165 11.27 -13.98 16.09
N ILE A 166 10.60 -13.22 16.94
CA ILE A 166 10.27 -11.84 16.66
C ILE A 166 11.17 -10.94 17.49
N ASP A 167 12.11 -10.29 16.81
CA ASP A 167 12.98 -9.26 17.38
C ASP A 167 12.35 -7.91 17.12
N HIS A 168 12.11 -7.13 18.19
CA HIS A 168 11.51 -5.82 18.11
C HIS A 168 12.56 -4.75 17.78
N PRO A 169 12.23 -3.74 16.96
CA PRO A 169 13.10 -2.59 16.74
C PRO A 169 13.34 -1.81 18.05
N GLU A 170 14.57 -1.36 18.27
CA GLU A 170 14.90 -0.50 19.42
C GLU A 170 14.13 0.82 19.42
N LYS A 171 13.81 1.33 18.24
CA LYS A 171 13.09 2.59 18.05
C LYS A 171 11.86 2.41 17.19
N LYS A 172 10.80 3.12 17.56
CA LYS A 172 9.57 3.18 16.80
C LYS A 172 9.62 4.39 15.84
N GLU A 173 10.41 4.27 14.79
CA GLU A 173 10.61 5.27 13.76
C GLU A 173 10.25 4.71 12.39
N ILE A 174 9.57 5.53 11.56
CA ILE A 174 9.23 5.14 10.19
C ILE A 174 10.49 5.04 9.35
N ASP A 175 10.65 3.92 8.64
CA ASP A 175 11.72 3.76 7.65
C ASP A 175 11.33 4.46 6.34
N LEU A 176 11.71 5.73 6.24
CA LEU A 176 11.41 6.55 5.06
C LEU A 176 12.04 6.03 3.76
N GLN A 177 13.15 5.29 3.85
CA GLN A 177 13.77 4.67 2.66
C GLN A 177 12.97 3.47 2.18
N ALA A 178 12.43 2.68 3.12
CA ALA A 178 11.51 1.60 2.79
C ALA A 178 10.25 2.13 2.12
N ASP A 179 9.69 3.21 2.70
CA ASP A 179 8.47 3.84 2.19
C ASP A 179 8.66 4.45 0.80
N ASP A 180 9.76 5.18 0.56
CA ASP A 180 10.08 5.72 -0.78
C ASP A 180 10.24 4.59 -1.80
N PHE A 181 10.93 3.50 -1.41
CA PHE A 181 11.08 2.35 -2.29
C PHE A 181 9.74 1.69 -2.61
N THR A 182 8.89 1.45 -1.59
CA THR A 182 7.54 0.89 -1.75
C THR A 182 6.70 1.79 -2.64
N PHE A 183 6.66 3.10 -2.36
CA PHE A 183 5.88 4.05 -3.13
C PHE A 183 6.25 4.04 -4.62
N ARG A 184 7.55 4.06 -4.93
CA ARG A 184 8.03 4.02 -6.33
C ARG A 184 7.68 2.70 -7.02
N LYS A 185 7.71 1.60 -6.29
CA LYS A 185 7.41 0.28 -6.86
C LYS A 185 5.91 0.02 -7.02
N TYR A 186 5.08 0.45 -6.06
CA TYR A 186 3.63 0.24 -6.10
C TYR A 186 2.87 1.30 -6.88
N ASN A 187 3.17 2.57 -6.61
CA ASN A 187 2.30 3.68 -7.00
C ASN A 187 2.86 4.46 -8.18
N LEU A 188 4.17 4.44 -8.37
CA LEU A 188 4.83 4.97 -9.54
C LEU A 188 5.28 3.83 -10.47
N MET A 189 4.54 2.72 -10.57
CA MET A 189 4.74 1.78 -11.67
C MET A 189 4.58 2.59 -12.95
N GLU A 190 5.71 3.13 -13.40
CA GLU A 190 5.78 3.78 -14.69
C GLU A 190 5.28 2.78 -15.71
N PRO A 191 4.22 3.07 -16.46
CA PRO A 191 3.79 2.18 -17.51
C PRO A 191 5.01 1.88 -18.38
N PRO A 192 5.19 0.64 -18.85
CA PRO A 192 6.32 0.27 -19.71
C PRO A 192 6.53 1.34 -20.78
N LEU A 193 7.78 1.62 -21.09
CA LEU A 193 8.15 2.70 -22.06
C LEU A 193 7.25 2.66 -23.29
N ALA A 194 6.88 1.46 -23.75
CA ALA A 194 5.94 1.22 -24.83
C ALA A 194 4.53 1.79 -24.56
N GLN A 195 4.04 1.73 -23.32
CA GLN A 195 2.75 2.31 -22.93
C GLN A 195 2.81 3.84 -22.80
N LYS A 196 3.93 4.39 -22.31
CA LYS A 196 4.20 5.85 -22.31
C LYS A 196 4.25 6.39 -23.72
N ILE A 197 4.93 5.71 -24.63
CA ILE A 197 4.98 6.08 -26.05
C ILE A 197 3.57 5.97 -26.66
N LYS A 198 2.84 4.91 -26.36
CA LYS A 198 1.47 4.69 -26.85
C LYS A 198 0.48 5.78 -26.36
N SER A 199 0.56 6.18 -25.10
CA SER A 199 -0.27 7.26 -24.55
C SER A 199 0.13 8.64 -25.09
N TRP A 200 1.43 8.90 -25.25
CA TRP A 200 1.94 10.13 -25.84
C TRP A 200 1.52 10.27 -27.31
N ILE A 201 1.66 9.19 -28.09
CA ILE A 201 1.20 9.14 -29.50
C ILE A 201 -0.32 9.31 -29.55
N SER A 202 -1.09 8.59 -28.72
CA SER A 202 -2.56 8.67 -28.74
C SER A 202 -3.09 10.05 -28.32
N GLY A 203 -2.37 10.80 -27.49
CA GLY A 203 -2.74 12.17 -27.11
C GLY A 203 -2.49 13.21 -28.19
N LYS A 204 -1.53 12.97 -29.11
CA LYS A 204 -1.12 13.94 -30.15
C LYS A 204 -1.69 13.65 -31.56
N ILE A 205 -2.33 12.50 -31.76
CA ILE A 205 -2.87 12.09 -33.07
C ILE A 205 -4.36 12.44 -33.15
N PRO A 206 -4.80 13.16 -34.19
CA PRO A 206 -6.22 13.40 -34.43
C PRO A 206 -7.04 12.10 -34.55
N ALA A 207 -8.27 12.13 -34.07
CA ALA A 207 -9.15 10.96 -33.98
C ALA A 207 -9.21 10.07 -35.24
N PRO A 208 -9.24 10.59 -36.48
CA PRO A 208 -9.31 9.75 -37.69
C PRO A 208 -8.04 8.94 -37.93
N LEU A 209 -6.86 9.43 -37.52
CA LEU A 209 -5.59 8.68 -37.68
C LEU A 209 -5.40 7.58 -36.61
N ARG A 210 -6.09 7.67 -35.46
CA ARG A 210 -6.01 6.65 -34.40
C ARG A 210 -6.55 5.28 -34.87
N VAL A 211 -7.57 5.28 -35.71
CA VAL A 211 -8.19 4.06 -36.24
C VAL A 211 -7.24 3.33 -37.20
N PHE A 212 -6.45 4.09 -37.96
CA PHE A 212 -5.49 3.52 -38.92
C PHE A 212 -4.29 2.88 -38.22
N ILE A 213 -3.79 3.49 -37.16
CA ILE A 213 -2.62 2.99 -36.41
C ILE A 213 -2.98 1.77 -35.56
N LYS A 214 -4.23 1.67 -35.02
CA LYS A 214 -4.68 0.47 -34.33
C LYS A 214 -4.74 -0.80 -35.21
N LYS A 215 -4.75 -0.65 -36.53
CA LYS A 215 -4.73 -1.77 -37.50
C LYS A 215 -3.33 -2.21 -37.88
N LEU A 216 -2.31 -1.42 -37.54
CA LEU A 216 -0.90 -1.68 -37.94
C LEU A 216 0.00 -2.16 -36.79
N LEU A 217 -0.51 -2.12 -35.55
CA LEU A 217 0.22 -2.63 -34.38
C LEU A 217 -0.61 -3.79 -33.80
N PRO A 218 -0.07 -5.02 -33.81
CA PRO A 218 -0.72 -6.18 -33.19
C PRO A 218 -0.88 -6.01 -31.69
#